data_c584f770f526681ce8b112f87454688a
#
_entry.id   c584f770f526681ce8b112f87454688a
#
_cell.length_a   1.000
_cell.length_b   1.000
_cell.length_c   1.000
_cell.angle_alpha   90.00
_cell.angle_beta   90.00
_cell.angle_gamma   90.00
#
_symmetry.space_group_name_H-M   'P 1'
#
loop_
_entity.id
_entity.type
_entity.pdbx_description
1 polymer ?
#
loop_
_entity_poly.entity_id
_entity_poly.type
_entity_poly.pdbx_seq_one_letter_code
_entity_poly.pdbx_strand_id
1 'polypeptide(L)'
;MNVPQRFGVLRLIGTLLKVMAWIVLVSSILLALTAGLAGPIASQFLGDVGLQSDLLPLGSAGGLVIGVLLMIVGIVFFLSLYAAGENVFLWLAIEENTRMSAALLLRAAEKESTSDTAPRQAYYGEVME
;
A
#
# COMPACT_ATOMS: atom_id res chain seq x y z
N MET A 1 13.94 -28.30 -6.22
CA MET A 1 12.60 -28.12 -5.64
C MET A 1 12.09 -26.74 -6.04
N ASN A 2 11.15 -26.66 -6.99
CA ASN A 2 10.52 -25.41 -7.38
C ASN A 2 9.50 -25.03 -6.31
N VAL A 3 9.86 -24.07 -5.47
CA VAL A 3 8.93 -23.50 -4.50
C VAL A 3 7.93 -22.64 -5.29
N PRO A 4 6.64 -22.96 -5.30
CA PRO A 4 5.67 -22.19 -6.06
C PRO A 4 5.64 -20.75 -5.52
N GLN A 5 5.81 -19.79 -6.42
CA GLN A 5 5.75 -18.36 -6.10
C GLN A 5 4.31 -17.98 -5.73
N ARG A 6 3.93 -18.19 -4.48
CA ARG A 6 2.65 -17.71 -3.92
C ARG A 6 2.57 -16.18 -3.79
N PHE A 7 3.67 -15.48 -4.05
CA PHE A 7 3.80 -14.05 -3.86
C PHE A 7 3.31 -13.19 -5.03
N GLY A 8 2.96 -13.79 -6.17
CA GLY A 8 2.42 -13.04 -7.31
C GLY A 8 1.12 -12.30 -6.98
N VAL A 9 0.26 -12.90 -6.16
CA VAL A 9 -1.02 -12.31 -5.75
C VAL A 9 -0.82 -11.10 -4.84
N LEU A 10 0.08 -11.16 -3.84
CA LEU A 10 0.36 -10.03 -2.96
C LEU A 10 0.99 -8.86 -3.73
N ARG A 11 1.89 -9.14 -4.67
CA ARG A 11 2.48 -8.13 -5.53
C ARG A 11 1.44 -7.45 -6.42
N LEU A 12 0.50 -8.22 -6.93
CA LEU A 12 -0.63 -7.71 -7.70
C LEU A 12 -1.53 -6.84 -6.85
N ILE A 13 -1.84 -7.24 -5.61
CA ILE A 13 -2.63 -6.44 -4.66
C ILE A 13 -1.95 -5.11 -4.34
N GLY A 14 -0.65 -5.10 -4.07
CA GLY A 14 0.10 -3.87 -3.83
C GLY A 14 0.07 -2.89 -5.01
N THR A 15 0.21 -3.42 -6.23
CA THR A 15 0.10 -2.61 -7.46
C THR A 15 -1.32 -2.11 -7.68
N LEU A 16 -2.32 -2.95 -7.43
CA LEU A 16 -3.73 -2.58 -7.54
C LEU A 16 -4.10 -1.44 -6.58
N LEU A 17 -3.62 -1.51 -5.33
CA LEU A 17 -3.81 -0.45 -4.33
C LEU A 17 -3.23 0.89 -4.80
N LYS A 18 -2.04 0.88 -5.41
CA LYS A 18 -1.43 2.10 -5.98
C LYS A 18 -2.25 2.67 -7.14
N VAL A 19 -2.76 1.81 -8.03
CA VAL A 19 -3.63 2.25 -9.13
C VAL A 19 -4.94 2.82 -8.59
N MET A 20 -5.56 2.16 -7.61
CA MET A 20 -6.78 2.66 -6.95
C MET A 20 -6.53 4.00 -6.25
N ALA A 21 -5.38 4.22 -5.62
CA ALA A 21 -5.02 5.50 -5.04
C ALA A 21 -5.03 6.62 -6.10
N TRP A 22 -4.46 6.39 -7.27
CA TRP A 22 -4.50 7.36 -8.38
C TRP A 22 -5.90 7.64 -8.88
N ILE A 23 -6.75 6.63 -9.00
CA ILE A 23 -8.16 6.80 -9.39
C ILE A 23 -8.91 7.65 -8.37
N VAL A 24 -8.69 7.40 -7.07
CA VAL A 24 -9.31 8.20 -5.99
C VAL A 24 -8.84 9.65 -6.04
N LEU A 25 -7.55 9.90 -6.29
CA LEU A 25 -7.02 11.26 -6.42
C LEU A 25 -7.67 12.01 -7.56
N VAL A 26 -7.70 11.43 -8.76
CA VAL A 26 -8.29 12.06 -9.94
C VAL A 26 -9.79 12.30 -9.74
N SER A 27 -10.51 11.31 -9.18
CA SER A 27 -11.94 11.44 -8.88
C SER A 27 -12.21 12.53 -7.84
N SER A 28 -11.39 12.67 -6.80
CA SER A 28 -11.56 13.70 -5.78
C SER A 28 -11.32 15.11 -6.34
N ILE A 29 -10.35 15.28 -7.24
CA ILE A 29 -10.10 16.55 -7.92
C ILE A 29 -11.30 16.93 -8.80
N LEU A 30 -11.82 15.99 -9.58
CA LEU A 30 -12.99 16.23 -10.41
C LEU A 30 -14.21 16.57 -9.58
N LEU A 31 -14.42 15.86 -8.48
CA LEU A 31 -15.53 16.10 -7.55
C LEU A 31 -15.40 17.47 -6.85
N ALA A 32 -14.19 17.84 -6.45
CA ALA A 32 -13.92 19.14 -5.86
C ALA A 32 -14.19 20.31 -6.84
N LEU A 33 -13.76 20.16 -8.09
CA LEU A 33 -14.02 21.13 -9.15
C LEU A 33 -15.53 21.26 -9.46
N THR A 34 -16.22 20.14 -9.58
CA THR A 34 -17.68 20.16 -9.80
C THR A 34 -18.43 20.77 -8.65
N ALA A 35 -18.07 20.46 -7.41
CA ALA A 35 -18.68 21.08 -6.22
C ALA A 35 -18.40 22.58 -6.13
N GLY A 36 -17.19 23.02 -6.47
CA GLY A 36 -16.82 24.42 -6.49
C GLY A 36 -17.55 25.23 -7.56
N LEU A 37 -17.73 24.65 -8.75
CA LEU A 37 -18.43 25.31 -9.88
C LEU A 37 -19.96 25.19 -9.78
N ALA A 38 -20.47 24.10 -9.22
CA ALA A 38 -21.91 23.89 -9.09
C ALA A 38 -22.54 24.77 -8.02
N GLY A 39 -21.80 25.19 -6.98
CA GLY A 39 -22.31 26.06 -5.93
C GLY A 39 -22.94 27.36 -6.43
N PRO A 40 -22.25 28.16 -7.27
CA PRO A 40 -22.81 29.38 -7.88
C PRO A 40 -24.00 29.12 -8.80
N ILE A 41 -23.95 28.03 -9.58
CA ILE A 41 -25.00 27.66 -10.53
C ILE A 41 -26.27 27.20 -9.77
N ALA A 42 -26.08 26.37 -8.73
CA ALA A 42 -27.18 25.89 -7.92
C ALA A 42 -27.85 27.00 -7.15
N SER A 43 -27.11 28.00 -6.63
CA SER A 43 -27.67 29.15 -5.91
C SER A 43 -28.47 30.03 -6.85
N GLN A 44 -28.08 30.23 -8.11
CA GLN A 44 -28.85 30.97 -9.10
C GLN A 44 -30.15 30.24 -9.43
N PHE A 45 -30.09 28.95 -9.68
CA PHE A 45 -31.26 28.16 -10.03
C PHE A 45 -32.29 28.06 -8.89
N LEU A 46 -31.81 27.89 -7.64
CA LEU A 46 -32.66 27.83 -6.46
C LEU A 46 -33.31 29.22 -6.15
N GLY A 47 -32.56 30.30 -6.41
CA GLY A 47 -33.07 31.66 -6.30
C GLY A 47 -34.22 31.95 -7.29
N ASP A 48 -34.10 31.50 -8.54
CA ASP A 48 -35.12 31.66 -9.59
C ASP A 48 -36.41 30.86 -9.29
N VAL A 49 -36.28 29.71 -8.60
CA VAL A 49 -37.43 28.86 -8.21
C VAL A 49 -38.08 29.35 -6.88
N GLY A 50 -37.53 30.38 -6.24
CA GLY A 50 -38.07 30.94 -5.00
C GLY A 50 -37.82 30.06 -3.76
N LEU A 51 -37.00 29.04 -3.85
CA LEU A 51 -36.57 28.23 -2.74
C LEU A 51 -35.35 28.89 -2.05
N GLN A 52 -35.61 29.87 -1.19
CA GLN A 52 -34.59 30.32 -0.26
C GLN A 52 -34.40 29.23 0.80
N SER A 53 -33.45 28.36 0.58
CA SER A 53 -33.06 27.37 1.59
C SER A 53 -32.13 28.03 2.61
N ASP A 54 -32.67 28.50 3.73
CA ASP A 54 -31.92 28.91 4.93
C ASP A 54 -31.01 27.75 5.47
N LEU A 55 -31.21 26.53 4.96
CA LEU A 55 -30.45 25.32 5.32
C LEU A 55 -29.13 25.16 4.57
N LEU A 56 -28.91 25.95 3.52
CA LEU A 56 -27.64 25.92 2.79
C LEU A 56 -27.02 27.33 2.83
N PRO A 57 -26.20 27.67 3.83
CA PRO A 57 -25.34 28.85 3.78
C PRO A 57 -24.28 28.70 2.68
N LEU A 58 -24.66 28.03 1.61
CA LEU A 58 -23.84 27.60 0.47
C LEU A 58 -24.07 28.52 -0.72
N GLY A 59 -24.20 29.83 -0.48
CA GLY A 59 -24.00 30.80 -1.55
C GLY A 59 -22.70 30.52 -2.30
N SER A 60 -22.31 31.28 -3.27
CA SER A 60 -21.13 31.11 -4.09
C SER A 60 -19.84 30.76 -3.31
N ALA A 61 -19.73 31.21 -2.04
CA ALA A 61 -18.62 30.88 -1.13
C ALA A 61 -18.68 29.44 -0.58
N GLY A 62 -19.88 28.90 -0.34
CA GLY A 62 -20.02 27.55 0.24
C GLY A 62 -19.57 26.44 -0.68
N GLY A 63 -19.80 26.54 -1.98
CA GLY A 63 -19.33 25.59 -2.97
C GLY A 63 -17.80 25.49 -3.00
N LEU A 64 -17.12 26.63 -2.88
CA LEU A 64 -15.65 26.69 -2.78
C LEU A 64 -15.12 26.02 -1.51
N VAL A 65 -15.74 26.27 -0.36
CA VAL A 65 -15.35 25.66 0.93
C VAL A 65 -15.52 24.15 0.88
N ILE A 66 -16.64 23.66 0.37
CA ILE A 66 -16.89 22.21 0.19
C ILE A 66 -15.89 21.61 -0.80
N GLY A 67 -15.64 22.27 -1.93
CA GLY A 67 -14.65 21.82 -2.90
C GLY A 67 -13.25 21.66 -2.29
N VAL A 68 -12.78 22.63 -1.51
CA VAL A 68 -11.49 22.57 -0.82
C VAL A 68 -11.49 21.44 0.22
N LEU A 69 -12.56 21.28 0.98
CA LEU A 69 -12.66 20.22 1.98
C LEU A 69 -12.65 18.82 1.35
N LEU A 70 -13.37 18.63 0.25
CA LEU A 70 -13.34 17.38 -0.54
C LEU A 70 -11.95 17.10 -1.11
N MET A 71 -11.24 18.12 -1.54
CA MET A 71 -9.88 17.99 -2.04
C MET A 71 -8.91 17.52 -0.93
N ILE A 72 -9.00 18.09 0.27
CA ILE A 72 -8.19 17.69 1.42
C ILE A 72 -8.47 16.23 1.80
N VAL A 73 -9.76 15.88 1.92
CA VAL A 73 -10.18 14.50 2.21
C VAL A 73 -9.66 13.54 1.13
N GLY A 74 -9.77 13.90 -0.14
CA GLY A 74 -9.25 13.10 -1.26
C GLY A 74 -7.75 12.86 -1.18
N ILE A 75 -6.97 13.89 -0.82
CA ILE A 75 -5.50 13.76 -0.63
C ILE A 75 -5.19 12.81 0.54
N VAL A 76 -5.90 12.91 1.66
CA VAL A 76 -5.70 12.01 2.81
C VAL A 76 -6.02 10.56 2.43
N PHE A 77 -7.10 10.31 1.70
CA PHE A 77 -7.44 8.98 1.20
C PHE A 77 -6.39 8.45 0.21
N PHE A 78 -5.93 9.29 -0.71
CA PHE A 78 -4.84 8.93 -1.63
C PHE A 78 -3.59 8.49 -0.88
N LEU A 79 -3.12 9.30 0.09
CA LEU A 79 -1.94 8.98 0.88
C LEU A 79 -2.12 7.69 1.69
N SER A 80 -3.28 7.47 2.26
CA SER A 80 -3.60 6.25 3.01
C SER A 80 -3.55 4.99 2.14
N LEU A 81 -4.16 5.03 0.96
CA LEU A 81 -4.15 3.91 0.01
C LEU A 81 -2.75 3.67 -0.56
N TYR A 82 -2.03 4.75 -0.86
CA TYR A 82 -0.66 4.64 -1.36
C TYR A 82 0.27 4.03 -0.31
N ALA A 83 0.19 4.49 0.94
CA ALA A 83 0.94 3.93 2.05
C ALA A 83 0.58 2.47 2.33
N ALA A 84 -0.70 2.10 2.23
CA ALA A 84 -1.14 0.70 2.35
C ALA A 84 -0.50 -0.18 1.25
N GLY A 85 -0.43 0.32 0.01
CA GLY A 85 0.26 -0.36 -1.08
C GLY A 85 1.76 -0.56 -0.79
N GLU A 86 2.43 0.44 -0.25
CA GLU A 86 3.86 0.37 0.14
C GLU A 86 4.09 -0.63 1.27
N ASN A 87 3.20 -0.64 2.27
CA ASN A 87 3.26 -1.60 3.38
C ASN A 87 3.23 -3.05 2.90
N VAL A 88 2.42 -3.39 1.89
CA VAL A 88 2.40 -4.75 1.31
C VAL A 88 3.77 -5.14 0.76
N PHE A 89 4.48 -4.25 0.10
CA PHE A 89 5.84 -4.51 -0.40
C PHE A 89 6.86 -4.67 0.73
N LEU A 90 6.75 -3.89 1.80
CA LEU A 90 7.60 -4.01 2.99
C LEU A 90 7.43 -5.38 3.67
N TRP A 91 6.20 -5.86 3.83
CA TRP A 91 5.92 -7.19 4.40
C TRP A 91 6.55 -8.30 3.54
N LEU A 92 6.47 -8.20 2.22
CA LEU A 92 7.10 -9.16 1.31
C LEU A 92 8.64 -9.15 1.44
N ALA A 93 9.25 -7.97 1.56
CA ALA A 93 10.69 -7.84 1.72
C ALA A 93 11.17 -8.42 3.07
N ILE A 94 10.41 -8.23 4.15
CA ILE A 94 10.71 -8.80 5.46
C ILE A 94 10.66 -10.33 5.42
N GLU A 95 9.64 -10.91 4.78
CA GLU A 95 9.48 -12.35 4.68
C GLU A 95 10.62 -12.98 3.85
N GLU A 96 10.99 -12.37 2.74
CA GLU A 96 12.12 -12.82 1.90
C GLU A 96 13.45 -12.78 2.66
N ASN A 97 13.68 -11.71 3.41
CA ASN A 97 14.89 -11.54 4.23
C ASN A 97 14.97 -12.58 5.37
N THR A 98 13.85 -12.87 6.00
CA THR A 98 13.76 -13.88 7.08
C THR A 98 14.04 -15.28 6.53
N ARG A 99 13.53 -15.63 5.36
CA ARG A 99 13.79 -16.92 4.70
C ARG A 99 15.27 -17.05 4.31
N MET A 100 15.87 -15.99 3.79
CA MET A 100 17.28 -15.99 3.42
C MET A 100 18.18 -16.17 4.65
N SER A 101 17.87 -15.50 5.75
CA SER A 101 18.59 -15.67 7.03
C SER A 101 18.47 -17.09 7.57
N ALA A 102 17.28 -17.69 7.54
CA ALA A 102 17.08 -19.07 7.96
C ALA A 102 17.87 -20.07 7.08
N ALA A 103 17.91 -19.85 5.76
CA ALA A 103 18.69 -20.70 4.84
C ALA A 103 20.20 -20.60 5.08
N LEU A 104 20.70 -19.42 5.42
CA LEU A 104 22.11 -19.22 5.75
C LEU A 104 22.47 -19.88 7.08
N LEU A 105 21.61 -19.81 8.08
CA LEU A 105 21.83 -20.50 9.37
C LEU A 105 21.83 -22.02 9.20
N LEU A 106 20.94 -22.58 8.40
CA LEU A 106 20.94 -24.03 8.10
C LEU A 106 22.22 -24.45 7.41
N ARG A 107 22.70 -23.69 6.43
CA ARG A 107 23.98 -23.97 5.75
C ARG A 107 25.19 -23.87 6.70
N ALA A 108 25.17 -22.91 7.62
CA ALA A 108 26.23 -22.78 8.61
C ALA A 108 26.26 -23.98 9.55
N ALA A 109 25.10 -24.41 10.04
CA ALA A 109 24.97 -25.60 10.91
C ALA A 109 25.39 -26.90 10.20
N GLU A 110 25.04 -27.05 8.91
CA GLU A 110 25.45 -28.20 8.11
C GLU A 110 26.97 -28.26 7.92
N LYS A 111 27.59 -27.09 7.67
CA LYS A 111 29.04 -26.99 7.52
C LYS A 111 29.79 -27.30 8.82
N GLU A 112 29.24 -26.91 9.96
CA GLU A 112 29.80 -27.19 11.28
C GLU A 112 29.71 -28.66 11.61
N SER A 113 28.60 -29.34 11.33
CA SER A 113 28.40 -30.76 11.53
C SER A 113 29.35 -31.60 10.65
N THR A 114 29.63 -31.15 9.41
CA THR A 114 30.53 -31.86 8.48
C THR A 114 31.98 -31.69 8.90
N SER A 115 32.37 -30.57 9.50
CA SER A 115 33.75 -30.33 9.96
C SER A 115 34.08 -31.10 11.25
N ASP A 116 33.09 -31.37 12.10
CA ASP A 116 33.30 -32.15 13.34
C ASP A 116 33.40 -33.67 13.07
N THR A 117 32.90 -34.14 11.93
CA THR A 117 32.94 -35.56 11.55
C THR A 117 34.24 -35.96 10.84
N ALA A 118 34.89 -35.02 10.17
CA ALA A 118 36.09 -35.29 9.36
C ALA A 118 37.34 -35.70 10.18
N PRO A 119 37.67 -35.09 11.34
CA PRO A 119 38.88 -35.47 12.09
C PRO A 119 38.75 -36.80 12.85
N ARG A 120 37.55 -37.25 13.22
CA ARG A 120 37.35 -38.51 13.94
C ARG A 120 37.58 -39.75 13.05
N GLN A 121 37.19 -39.73 11.80
CA GLN A 121 37.38 -40.85 10.92
C GLN A 121 38.87 -41.04 10.54
N ALA A 122 39.64 -39.97 10.40
CA ALA A 122 41.08 -40.04 10.16
C ALA A 122 41.85 -40.69 11.33
N TYR A 123 41.44 -40.39 12.57
CA TYR A 123 42.07 -40.91 13.76
C TYR A 123 41.82 -42.42 13.99
N TYR A 124 40.64 -42.93 13.65
CA TYR A 124 40.31 -44.35 13.77
C TYR A 124 40.91 -45.22 12.67
N GLY A 125 41.19 -44.65 11.50
CA GLY A 125 41.87 -45.37 10.41
C GLY A 125 43.34 -45.65 10.70
N GLU A 126 44.03 -44.74 11.40
CA GLU A 126 45.47 -44.84 11.67
C GLU A 126 45.80 -45.79 12.86
N VAL A 127 44.85 -46.12 13.70
CA VAL A 127 45.05 -47.01 14.88
C VAL A 127 44.84 -48.49 14.52
N MET A 128 44.34 -48.82 13.34
CA MET A 128 44.09 -50.21 12.91
C MET A 128 45.15 -50.78 11.96
N GLU A 129 46.22 -50.10 11.60
CA GLU A 129 47.42 -50.63 10.92
C GLU A 129 48.58 -50.85 11.91
#